data_691b5231db1d0d2cd42ddaa83f8d53e1
#
_entry.id   691b5231db1d0d2cd42ddaa83f8d53e1
#
_cell.length_a   1.000
_cell.length_b   1.000
_cell.length_c   1.000
_cell.angle_alpha   90.00
_cell.angle_beta   90.00
_cell.angle_gamma   90.00
#
_symmetry.space_group_name_H-M   'P 1'
#
loop_
_entity.id
_entity.type
_entity.pdbx_description
1 polymer ?
#
loop_
_entity_poly.entity_id
_entity_poly.type
_entity_poly.pdbx_seq_one_letter_code
_entity_poly.pdbx_strand_id
1 'polypeptide(L)'
;MLRMLIVAFVVSAGISFDLPSFTEIYAMGKETLGCQYWQSKVDAQVPPPTPEPRVDLADQQTVFDAIDCLLEMEGNKHSAKFGGAQQPYVSQIFDSTTAEVAALYYISYLYYQKWDHADAVALRDENGEVNSPRAVRQAYRSYKQWFKQVKKVGLARAREMRIAPLKDTKVRWY
;
A
#
# COMPACT_ATOMS: atom_id res chain seq x y z
N MET A 1 -2.85 -34.91 -74.70
CA MET A 1 -2.21 -33.95 -73.75
C MET A 1 -3.30 -33.33 -72.92
N LEU A 2 -3.47 -33.85 -71.70
CA LEU A 2 -4.56 -33.42 -70.82
C LEU A 2 -3.91 -32.50 -69.74
N ARG A 3 -4.25 -31.20 -69.72
CA ARG A 3 -3.83 -30.23 -68.72
C ARG A 3 -4.79 -30.29 -67.57
N MET A 4 -4.31 -30.80 -66.47
CA MET A 4 -4.99 -30.83 -65.14
C MET A 4 -4.85 -29.47 -64.48
N LEU A 5 -5.97 -28.76 -64.32
CA LEU A 5 -6.01 -27.50 -63.58
C LEU A 5 -6.18 -27.83 -62.07
N ILE A 6 -5.17 -27.57 -61.29
CA ILE A 6 -5.26 -27.66 -59.81
C ILE A 6 -5.77 -26.30 -59.30
N VAL A 7 -7.00 -26.28 -58.81
CA VAL A 7 -7.57 -25.13 -58.10
C VAL A 7 -7.19 -25.27 -56.62
N ALA A 8 -6.26 -24.43 -56.17
CA ALA A 8 -5.90 -24.35 -54.76
C ALA A 8 -6.97 -23.51 -54.01
N PHE A 9 -7.72 -24.15 -53.13
CA PHE A 9 -8.57 -23.45 -52.14
C PHE A 9 -7.67 -22.93 -51.02
N VAL A 10 -7.49 -21.61 -50.98
CA VAL A 10 -6.90 -20.93 -49.81
C VAL A 10 -8.03 -20.69 -48.84
N VAL A 11 -8.11 -21.52 -47.81
CA VAL A 11 -8.95 -21.26 -46.63
C VAL A 11 -8.21 -20.25 -45.76
N SER A 12 -8.56 -18.98 -45.87
CA SER A 12 -8.13 -17.95 -44.95
C SER A 12 -8.92 -18.13 -43.66
N ALA A 13 -8.29 -18.77 -42.65
CA ALA A 13 -8.79 -18.73 -41.28
C ALA A 13 -8.64 -17.28 -40.77
N GLY A 14 -9.74 -16.53 -40.82
CA GLY A 14 -9.83 -15.21 -40.21
C GLY A 14 -9.77 -15.37 -38.71
N ILE A 15 -8.58 -15.19 -38.12
CA ILE A 15 -8.42 -15.02 -36.67
C ILE A 15 -8.89 -13.61 -36.37
N SER A 16 -10.14 -13.47 -35.92
CA SER A 16 -10.63 -12.23 -35.31
C SER A 16 -9.94 -12.04 -33.99
N PHE A 17 -8.99 -11.14 -33.92
CA PHE A 17 -8.51 -10.63 -32.68
C PHE A 17 -9.55 -9.64 -32.16
N ASP A 18 -10.44 -10.11 -31.28
CA ASP A 18 -11.28 -9.22 -30.47
C ASP A 18 -10.36 -8.44 -29.54
N LEU A 19 -9.98 -7.24 -29.94
CA LEU A 19 -9.33 -6.29 -29.05
C LEU A 19 -10.36 -5.91 -27.99
N PRO A 20 -10.04 -6.02 -26.70
CA PRO A 20 -10.95 -5.60 -25.64
C PRO A 20 -11.34 -4.15 -25.87
N SER A 21 -12.63 -3.85 -25.69
CA SER A 21 -13.14 -2.50 -25.86
C SER A 21 -12.47 -1.53 -24.88
N PHE A 22 -12.36 -0.26 -25.24
CA PHE A 22 -11.81 0.77 -24.37
C PHE A 22 -12.46 0.77 -22.97
N THR A 23 -13.74 0.39 -22.87
CA THR A 23 -14.49 0.21 -21.63
C THR A 23 -13.98 -0.98 -20.80
N GLU A 24 -13.58 -2.08 -21.43
CA GLU A 24 -12.99 -3.24 -20.71
C GLU A 24 -11.58 -2.94 -20.22
N ILE A 25 -10.78 -2.19 -20.99
CA ILE A 25 -9.45 -1.72 -20.53
C ILE A 25 -9.56 -0.76 -19.35
N TYR A 26 -10.60 0.09 -19.30
CA TYR A 26 -10.88 0.97 -18.17
C TYR A 26 -11.46 0.21 -16.96
N ALA A 27 -12.23 -0.86 -17.18
CA ALA A 27 -12.73 -1.71 -16.10
C ALA A 27 -11.62 -2.57 -15.46
N MET A 28 -10.62 -3.01 -16.23
CA MET A 28 -9.42 -3.68 -15.68
C MET A 28 -8.57 -2.76 -14.79
N GLY A 29 -8.71 -1.42 -14.89
CA GLY A 29 -8.01 -0.45 -14.05
C GLY A 29 -8.65 -0.19 -12.69
N LYS A 30 -9.79 -0.82 -12.37
CA LYS A 30 -10.52 -0.67 -11.12
C LYS A 30 -10.54 -1.93 -10.25
N GLU A 31 -9.65 -2.89 -10.52
CA GLU A 31 -9.39 -3.94 -9.52
C GLU A 31 -8.87 -3.27 -8.26
N THR A 32 -9.64 -3.38 -7.19
CA THR A 32 -9.20 -3.01 -5.84
C THR A 32 -7.88 -3.69 -5.58
N LEU A 33 -6.84 -2.90 -5.41
CA LEU A 33 -5.50 -3.42 -5.15
C LEU A 33 -5.58 -4.33 -3.93
N GLY A 34 -5.36 -5.63 -4.14
CA GLY A 34 -5.46 -6.62 -3.08
C GLY A 34 -4.46 -6.33 -1.95
N CYS A 35 -4.75 -6.81 -0.75
CA CYS A 35 -3.89 -6.67 0.43
C CYS A 35 -2.44 -7.09 0.18
N GLN A 36 -2.20 -8.09 -0.65
CA GLN A 36 -0.86 -8.54 -1.00
C GLN A 36 0.01 -7.42 -1.58
N TYR A 37 -0.57 -6.55 -2.41
CA TYR A 37 0.15 -5.39 -2.95
C TYR A 37 0.61 -4.45 -1.82
N TRP A 38 -0.28 -4.08 -0.91
CA TRP A 38 0.04 -3.18 0.19
C TRP A 38 1.01 -3.79 1.20
N GLN A 39 0.83 -5.07 1.50
CA GLN A 39 1.74 -5.82 2.37
C GLN A 39 3.14 -5.92 1.77
N SER A 40 3.25 -6.13 0.45
CA SER A 40 4.55 -6.18 -0.23
C SER A 40 5.32 -4.86 -0.19
N LYS A 41 4.66 -3.73 0.07
CA LYS A 41 5.33 -2.44 0.23
C LYS A 41 6.09 -2.33 1.57
N VAL A 42 5.70 -3.08 2.57
CA VAL A 42 6.21 -2.95 3.95
C VAL A 42 6.80 -4.25 4.51
N ASP A 43 6.43 -5.42 4.00
CA ASP A 43 6.92 -6.73 4.46
C ASP A 43 7.92 -7.32 3.45
N ALA A 44 9.17 -7.53 3.89
CA ALA A 44 10.20 -8.12 3.06
C ALA A 44 9.93 -9.60 2.67
N GLN A 45 9.05 -10.28 3.40
CA GLN A 45 8.66 -11.67 3.14
C GLN A 45 7.54 -11.79 2.10
N VAL A 46 6.84 -10.69 1.80
CA VAL A 46 5.76 -10.67 0.82
C VAL A 46 6.31 -10.23 -0.53
N PRO A 47 6.29 -11.08 -1.56
CA PRO A 47 6.72 -10.70 -2.89
C PRO A 47 5.76 -9.66 -3.50
N PRO A 48 6.28 -8.69 -4.28
CA PRO A 48 5.41 -7.76 -5.00
C PRO A 48 4.61 -8.50 -6.07
N PRO A 49 3.36 -8.08 -6.34
CA PRO A 49 2.59 -8.61 -7.46
C PRO A 49 3.23 -8.23 -8.80
N THR A 50 3.08 -9.10 -9.79
CA THR A 50 3.58 -8.86 -11.15
C THR A 50 2.42 -9.04 -12.14
N PRO A 51 2.10 -8.06 -12.97
CA PRO A 51 2.70 -6.71 -13.05
C PRO A 51 2.36 -5.83 -11.83
N GLU A 52 3.19 -4.81 -11.59
CA GLU A 52 2.90 -3.85 -10.51
C GLU A 52 1.71 -2.98 -10.91
N PRO A 53 0.62 -2.97 -10.11
CA PRO A 53 -0.59 -2.23 -10.45
C PRO A 53 -0.36 -0.71 -10.33
N ARG A 54 -1.08 0.05 -11.15
CA ARG A 54 -1.12 1.52 -11.02
C ARG A 54 -1.99 1.90 -9.82
N VAL A 55 -1.48 2.77 -8.98
CA VAL A 55 -2.16 3.22 -7.75
C VAL A 55 -2.54 4.68 -7.89
N ASP A 56 -3.82 4.99 -7.77
CA ASP A 56 -4.30 6.36 -7.65
C ASP A 56 -4.46 6.72 -6.16
N LEU A 57 -3.46 7.38 -5.60
CA LEU A 57 -3.49 7.87 -4.22
C LEU A 57 -4.38 9.13 -4.02
N ALA A 58 -4.92 9.69 -5.10
CA ALA A 58 -5.93 10.74 -5.01
C ALA A 58 -7.33 10.15 -4.77
N ASP A 59 -7.56 8.88 -5.15
CA ASP A 59 -8.81 8.19 -4.86
C ASP A 59 -8.91 7.80 -3.38
N GLN A 60 -9.93 8.32 -2.70
CA GLN A 60 -10.17 8.09 -1.28
C GLN A 60 -10.36 6.60 -0.96
N GLN A 61 -11.07 5.85 -1.81
CA GLN A 61 -11.34 4.44 -1.56
C GLN A 61 -10.06 3.62 -1.64
N THR A 62 -9.22 3.88 -2.64
CA THR A 62 -7.89 3.26 -2.76
C THR A 62 -7.05 3.48 -1.49
N VAL A 63 -7.07 4.69 -0.94
CA VAL A 63 -6.34 4.99 0.30
C VAL A 63 -6.97 4.26 1.50
N PHE A 64 -8.29 4.19 1.58
CA PHE A 64 -8.97 3.49 2.67
C PHE A 64 -8.70 1.98 2.64
N ASP A 65 -8.76 1.35 1.48
CA ASP A 65 -8.47 -0.06 1.30
C ASP A 65 -7.01 -0.38 1.67
N ALA A 66 -6.08 0.51 1.30
CA ALA A 66 -4.69 0.42 1.69
C ALA A 66 -4.51 0.48 3.22
N ILE A 67 -5.16 1.43 3.87
CA ILE A 67 -5.08 1.61 5.33
C ILE A 67 -5.70 0.41 6.05
N ASP A 68 -6.87 -0.08 5.63
CA ASP A 68 -7.49 -1.27 6.21
C ASP A 68 -6.54 -2.47 6.14
N CYS A 69 -5.97 -2.73 4.96
CA CYS A 69 -5.03 -3.83 4.76
C CYS A 69 -3.76 -3.71 5.61
N LEU A 70 -3.17 -2.50 5.69
CA LEU A 70 -1.96 -2.28 6.49
C LEU A 70 -2.24 -2.37 7.98
N LEU A 71 -3.45 -2.07 8.46
CA LEU A 71 -3.85 -2.26 9.84
C LEU A 71 -3.97 -3.74 10.25
N GLU A 72 -4.12 -4.66 9.30
CA GLU A 72 -4.08 -6.10 9.53
C GLU A 72 -2.66 -6.63 9.81
N MET A 73 -1.64 -5.82 9.55
CA MET A 73 -0.24 -6.17 9.81
C MET A 73 0.13 -6.16 11.31
N GLU A 74 -0.80 -5.84 12.23
CA GLU A 74 -0.56 -5.90 13.66
C GLU A 74 -0.05 -7.28 14.08
N GLY A 75 1.09 -7.33 14.76
CA GLY A 75 1.75 -8.58 15.16
C GLY A 75 2.70 -9.18 14.12
N ASN A 76 2.81 -8.63 12.92
CA ASN A 76 3.78 -9.09 11.93
C ASN A 76 5.19 -8.60 12.28
N LYS A 77 6.01 -9.54 12.77
CA LYS A 77 7.39 -9.30 13.24
C LYS A 77 8.46 -9.53 12.16
N HIS A 78 8.08 -9.85 10.93
CA HIS A 78 9.04 -9.97 9.84
C HIS A 78 9.81 -8.66 9.64
N SER A 79 10.99 -8.77 9.06
CA SER A 79 11.76 -7.60 8.64
C SER A 79 10.95 -6.75 7.69
N ALA A 80 10.98 -5.45 7.90
CA ALA A 80 10.34 -4.51 7.01
C ALA A 80 11.12 -4.34 5.71
N LYS A 81 10.37 -3.98 4.65
CA LYS A 81 10.89 -3.53 3.38
C LYS A 81 10.59 -2.04 3.24
N PHE A 82 11.62 -1.29 2.89
CA PHE A 82 11.47 0.11 2.51
C PHE A 82 11.99 0.27 1.08
N GLY A 83 11.11 0.63 0.14
CA GLY A 83 11.49 0.95 -1.22
C GLY A 83 11.77 2.44 -1.40
N GLY A 84 12.75 2.80 -2.25
CA GLY A 84 12.98 4.16 -2.68
C GLY A 84 13.80 5.04 -1.74
N ALA A 85 13.53 6.35 -1.76
CA ALA A 85 14.33 7.38 -1.09
C ALA A 85 14.39 7.32 0.44
N GLN A 86 13.58 6.45 1.05
CA GLN A 86 13.50 6.31 2.51
C GLN A 86 14.58 5.41 3.10
N GLN A 87 15.12 4.49 2.29
CA GLN A 87 16.10 3.52 2.74
C GLN A 87 17.35 4.11 3.44
N PRO A 88 17.91 5.24 2.96
CA PRO A 88 19.10 5.81 3.60
C PRO A 88 18.90 6.31 5.02
N TYR A 89 17.72 6.87 5.32
CA TYR A 89 17.45 7.45 6.65
C TYR A 89 17.16 6.38 7.70
N VAL A 90 16.43 5.34 7.32
CA VAL A 90 16.07 4.23 8.24
C VAL A 90 17.30 3.41 8.60
N SER A 91 18.18 3.12 7.65
CA SER A 91 19.38 2.32 7.87
C SER A 91 20.46 3.01 8.70
N GLN A 92 20.43 4.34 8.82
CA GLN A 92 21.40 5.09 9.62
C GLN A 92 21.08 5.14 11.11
N ILE A 93 19.80 5.00 11.49
CA ILE A 93 19.34 5.19 12.87
C ILE A 93 18.97 3.86 13.53
N PHE A 94 18.38 2.93 12.76
CA PHE A 94 17.97 1.62 13.24
C PHE A 94 18.30 0.56 12.22
N ASP A 95 19.01 -0.48 12.66
CA ASP A 95 19.46 -1.59 11.79
C ASP A 95 18.28 -2.38 11.20
N SER A 96 17.12 -2.37 11.84
CA SER A 96 15.93 -3.03 11.35
C SER A 96 14.67 -2.49 12.03
N THR A 97 13.55 -2.56 11.31
CA THR A 97 12.21 -2.40 11.89
C THR A 97 11.34 -3.56 11.44
N THR A 98 10.21 -3.78 12.12
CA THR A 98 9.27 -4.84 11.78
C THR A 98 8.23 -4.35 10.76
N ALA A 99 7.65 -5.30 10.03
CA ALA A 99 6.60 -5.00 9.05
C ALA A 99 5.39 -4.30 9.69
N GLU A 100 5.02 -4.63 10.94
CA GLU A 100 3.95 -3.95 11.67
C GLU A 100 4.27 -2.45 11.91
N VAL A 101 5.51 -2.09 12.24
CA VAL A 101 5.91 -0.68 12.44
C VAL A 101 5.97 0.04 11.11
N ALA A 102 6.54 -0.61 10.08
CA ALA A 102 6.57 -0.08 8.73
C ALA A 102 5.17 0.16 8.15
N ALA A 103 4.21 -0.72 8.45
CA ALA A 103 2.82 -0.55 8.05
C ALA A 103 2.20 0.74 8.62
N LEU A 104 2.39 1.02 9.91
CA LEU A 104 1.92 2.27 10.53
C LEU A 104 2.58 3.51 9.92
N TYR A 105 3.88 3.42 9.62
CA TYR A 105 4.60 4.51 8.95
C TYR A 105 4.02 4.75 7.55
N TYR A 106 3.77 3.67 6.80
CA TYR A 106 3.20 3.76 5.46
C TYR A 106 1.76 4.31 5.48
N ILE A 107 0.95 3.94 6.48
CA ILE A 107 -0.38 4.54 6.72
C ILE A 107 -0.25 6.05 6.92
N SER A 108 0.72 6.50 7.71
CA SER A 108 0.98 7.94 7.90
C SER A 108 1.36 8.62 6.60
N TYR A 109 2.21 7.99 5.79
CA TYR A 109 2.54 8.49 4.45
C TYR A 109 1.29 8.64 3.57
N LEU A 110 0.44 7.62 3.49
CA LEU A 110 -0.81 7.66 2.72
C LEU A 110 -1.73 8.80 3.19
N TYR A 111 -1.77 9.05 4.49
CA TYR A 111 -2.58 10.11 5.06
C TYR A 111 -2.00 11.50 4.84
N TYR A 112 -0.73 11.72 5.18
CA TYR A 112 -0.08 13.03 5.07
C TYR A 112 0.41 13.35 3.66
N GLN A 113 0.54 12.35 2.79
CA GLN A 113 1.12 12.42 1.44
C GLN A 113 2.55 12.98 1.44
N LYS A 114 3.29 12.72 2.50
CA LYS A 114 4.68 13.11 2.65
C LYS A 114 5.45 12.10 3.50
N TRP A 115 6.71 11.88 3.16
CA TRP A 115 7.57 10.94 3.85
C TRP A 115 8.24 11.53 5.10
N ASP A 116 8.41 12.83 5.13
CA ASP A 116 9.10 13.58 6.20
C ASP A 116 8.19 13.88 7.41
N HIS A 117 7.22 13.01 7.67
CA HIS A 117 6.35 13.14 8.84
C HIS A 117 7.01 12.63 10.13
N ALA A 118 8.15 11.94 10.01
CA ALA A 118 8.99 11.46 11.10
C ALA A 118 10.44 11.29 10.62
N ASP A 119 11.40 11.41 11.53
CA ASP A 119 12.83 11.29 11.21
C ASP A 119 13.25 9.83 10.99
N ALA A 120 12.54 8.89 11.60
CA ALA A 120 12.80 7.46 11.42
C ALA A 120 11.52 6.62 11.48
N VAL A 121 11.58 5.42 10.90
CA VAL A 121 10.50 4.42 10.96
C VAL A 121 10.58 3.67 12.29
N ALA A 122 10.37 4.42 13.35
CA ALA A 122 10.43 3.90 14.72
C ALA A 122 9.43 4.65 15.61
N LEU A 123 8.75 3.90 16.47
CA LEU A 123 7.85 4.42 17.48
C LEU A 123 8.62 4.57 18.81
N ARG A 124 8.42 5.69 19.48
CA ARG A 124 9.00 5.96 20.79
C ARG A 124 7.90 6.13 21.81
N ASP A 125 8.02 5.48 22.96
CA ASP A 125 7.09 5.64 24.07
C ASP A 125 7.51 6.76 25.04
N GLU A 126 6.74 6.94 26.11
CA GLU A 126 6.97 7.95 27.14
C GLU A 126 8.31 7.78 27.90
N ASN A 127 8.84 6.56 27.95
CA ASN A 127 10.11 6.23 28.61
C ASN A 127 11.31 6.36 27.65
N GLY A 128 11.05 6.66 26.37
CA GLY A 128 12.07 6.73 25.34
C GLY A 128 12.43 5.38 24.71
N GLU A 129 11.72 4.30 25.09
CA GLU A 129 11.93 2.98 24.49
C GLU A 129 11.43 2.97 23.04
N VAL A 130 12.25 2.41 22.16
CA VAL A 130 11.98 2.36 20.73
C VAL A 130 11.33 1.03 20.36
N ASN A 131 10.24 1.09 19.60
CA ASN A 131 9.47 -0.05 19.10
C ASN A 131 9.11 -1.06 20.20
N SER A 132 8.93 -0.60 21.45
CA SER A 132 8.51 -1.51 22.52
C SER A 132 7.16 -2.16 22.19
N PRO A 133 6.93 -3.43 22.56
CA PRO A 133 5.66 -4.11 22.27
C PRO A 133 4.43 -3.37 22.82
N ARG A 134 4.62 -2.60 23.89
CA ARG A 134 3.59 -1.74 24.48
C ARG A 134 3.29 -0.54 23.57
N ALA A 135 4.34 0.14 23.09
CA ALA A 135 4.20 1.28 22.19
C ALA A 135 3.50 0.88 20.88
N VAL A 136 3.94 -0.21 20.28
CA VAL A 136 3.36 -0.72 19.02
C VAL A 136 1.87 -1.06 19.19
N ARG A 137 1.49 -1.82 20.25
CA ARG A 137 0.07 -2.11 20.51
C ARG A 137 -0.75 -0.85 20.79
N GLN A 138 -0.19 0.14 21.48
CA GLN A 138 -0.87 1.41 21.73
C GLN A 138 -1.05 2.20 20.44
N ALA A 139 -0.04 2.24 19.58
CA ALA A 139 -0.12 2.87 18.27
C ALA A 139 -1.21 2.23 17.41
N TYR A 140 -1.24 0.89 17.27
CA TYR A 140 -2.29 0.21 16.49
C TYR A 140 -3.69 0.51 16.98
N ARG A 141 -3.92 0.50 18.31
CA ARG A 141 -5.22 0.89 18.89
C ARG A 141 -5.60 2.31 18.49
N SER A 142 -4.67 3.24 18.57
CA SER A 142 -4.90 4.63 18.21
C SER A 142 -5.16 4.81 16.72
N TYR A 143 -4.38 4.17 15.86
CA TYR A 143 -4.59 4.19 14.40
C TYR A 143 -5.96 3.61 14.00
N LYS A 144 -6.38 2.50 14.61
CA LYS A 144 -7.71 1.91 14.36
C LYS A 144 -8.85 2.85 14.79
N GLN A 145 -8.72 3.54 15.94
CA GLN A 145 -9.72 4.52 16.38
C GLN A 145 -9.73 5.76 15.49
N TRP A 146 -8.56 6.29 15.19
CA TRP A 146 -8.38 7.40 14.26
C TRP A 146 -8.99 7.10 12.89
N PHE A 147 -8.73 5.93 12.33
CA PHE A 147 -9.23 5.57 11.02
C PHE A 147 -10.76 5.46 10.96
N LYS A 148 -11.39 5.00 12.05
CA LYS A 148 -12.86 5.05 12.16
C LYS A 148 -13.39 6.48 12.10
N GLN A 149 -12.68 7.46 12.66
CA GLN A 149 -13.06 8.88 12.56
C GLN A 149 -12.83 9.39 11.13
N VAL A 150 -11.71 9.08 10.52
CA VAL A 150 -11.41 9.47 9.13
C VAL A 150 -12.46 8.92 8.15
N LYS A 151 -12.87 7.65 8.30
CA LYS A 151 -13.95 7.08 7.48
C LYS A 151 -15.28 7.82 7.62
N LYS A 152 -15.60 8.37 8.80
CA LYS A 152 -16.85 9.13 9.04
C LYS A 152 -16.85 10.49 8.39
N VAL A 153 -15.73 11.22 8.42
CA VAL A 153 -15.65 12.60 7.93
C VAL A 153 -15.12 12.72 6.51
N GLY A 154 -14.50 11.67 5.99
CA GLY A 154 -13.79 11.64 4.73
C GLY A 154 -12.33 12.11 4.83
N LEU A 155 -11.49 11.63 3.90
CA LEU A 155 -10.04 11.82 3.94
C LEU A 155 -9.63 13.30 3.86
N ALA A 156 -10.22 14.04 2.90
CA ALA A 156 -9.92 15.46 2.69
C ALA A 156 -10.28 16.28 3.94
N ARG A 157 -11.47 16.08 4.47
CA ARG A 157 -11.94 16.79 5.66
C ARG A 157 -11.14 16.46 6.91
N ALA A 158 -10.74 15.17 7.07
CA ALA A 158 -9.88 14.77 8.19
C ALA A 158 -8.52 15.48 8.16
N ARG A 159 -7.94 15.65 6.97
CA ARG A 159 -6.69 16.40 6.77
C ARG A 159 -6.84 17.89 7.12
N GLU A 160 -7.91 18.54 6.65
CA GLU A 160 -8.23 19.93 7.01
C GLU A 160 -8.36 20.12 8.52
N MET A 161 -9.07 19.21 9.19
CA MET A 161 -9.26 19.20 10.64
C MET A 161 -8.02 18.77 11.42
N ARG A 162 -6.94 18.37 10.75
CA ARG A 162 -5.69 17.88 11.35
C ARG A 162 -5.91 16.75 12.35
N ILE A 163 -6.80 15.81 12.01
CA ILE A 163 -7.04 14.63 12.84
C ILE A 163 -5.83 13.70 12.70
N ALA A 164 -5.00 13.62 13.73
CA ALA A 164 -3.76 12.85 13.70
C ALA A 164 -3.89 11.51 14.45
N PRO A 165 -3.28 10.40 13.94
CA PRO A 165 -3.47 9.07 14.52
C PRO A 165 -2.90 8.89 15.92
N LEU A 166 -1.83 9.60 16.28
CA LEU A 166 -1.18 9.47 17.60
C LEU A 166 -1.45 10.66 18.54
N LYS A 167 -2.36 11.58 18.18
CA LYS A 167 -2.59 12.85 18.91
C LYS A 167 -2.86 12.64 20.40
N ASP A 168 -3.67 11.65 20.75
CA ASP A 168 -4.12 11.41 22.12
C ASP A 168 -3.34 10.28 22.81
N THR A 169 -2.11 10.04 22.39
CA THR A 169 -1.23 9.01 22.96
C THR A 169 0.09 9.60 23.45
N LYS A 170 0.79 8.81 24.27
CA LYS A 170 2.17 9.10 24.64
C LYS A 170 3.21 8.49 23.70
N VAL A 171 2.73 7.78 22.68
CA VAL A 171 3.56 7.23 21.61
C VAL A 171 3.70 8.27 20.50
N ARG A 172 4.89 8.39 19.97
CA ARG A 172 5.18 9.28 18.84
C ARG A 172 6.16 8.60 17.90
N TRP A 173 6.19 9.10 16.69
CA TRP A 173 7.27 8.78 15.75
C TRP A 173 8.59 9.39 16.25
N TYR A 174 9.69 8.68 16.00
CA TYR A 174 11.05 9.14 16.32
C TYR A 174 11.46 10.32 15.46
#